data_ef82e14a1dc9d1792a4df5b145f01312
#
_entry.id   ef82e14a1dc9d1792a4df5b145f01312
#
_cell.length_a   1.000
_cell.length_b   1.000
_cell.length_c   1.000
_cell.angle_alpha   90.00
_cell.angle_beta   90.00
_cell.angle_gamma   90.00
#
_symmetry.space_group_name_H-M   'P 1'
#
loop_
_entity.id
_entity.type
_entity.pdbx_description
1 polymer ?
#
loop_
_entity_poly.entity_id
_entity_poly.type
_entity_poly.pdbx_seq_one_letter_code
_entity_poly.pdbx_strand_id
1 'polypeptide(L)'
;MITVSPDKSKLDVPFIQNFLKDIYWAAGRTIQEVQTTIDASVCFGIYLNGKQIGFARVITDYAVFAYLMDVFITEEHRGKGYSSILIDNMMNEPLLEKIVKK
;
A
#
# COMPACT_ATOMS: atom_id res chain seq x y z
N MET A 1 -1.71 -4.34 18.22
CA MET A 1 -2.93 -4.26 17.43
C MET A 1 -2.58 -3.93 15.97
N ILE A 2 -3.16 -4.67 15.04
CA ILE A 2 -2.98 -4.43 13.60
C ILE A 2 -4.13 -3.56 13.10
N THR A 3 -3.80 -2.51 12.36
CA THR A 3 -4.79 -1.67 11.69
C THR A 3 -4.38 -1.46 10.24
N VAL A 4 -5.37 -1.35 9.35
CA VAL A 4 -5.18 -1.00 7.94
C VAL A 4 -5.96 0.28 7.68
N SER A 5 -5.35 1.23 6.97
CA SER A 5 -5.99 2.52 6.71
C SER A 5 -5.71 3.01 5.29
N PRO A 6 -6.72 3.56 4.60
CA PRO A 6 -6.53 4.23 3.32
C PRO A 6 -6.14 5.70 3.46
N ASP A 7 -5.97 6.19 4.69
CA ASP A 7 -5.65 7.60 4.96
C ASP A 7 -4.20 7.89 4.62
N LYS A 8 -3.98 8.64 3.55
CA LYS A 8 -2.64 8.99 3.07
C LYS A 8 -1.86 9.83 4.08
N SER A 9 -2.54 10.57 4.96
CA SER A 9 -1.85 11.39 5.96
C SER A 9 -1.13 10.56 7.01
N LYS A 10 -1.48 9.29 7.14
CA LYS A 10 -0.84 8.35 8.07
C LYS A 10 0.35 7.64 7.49
N LEU A 11 0.60 7.78 6.18
CA LEU A 11 1.70 7.10 5.53
C LEU A 11 3.05 7.72 5.89
N ASP A 12 4.01 6.86 6.19
CA ASP A 12 5.40 7.25 6.43
C ASP A 12 6.13 7.19 5.09
N VAL A 13 6.17 8.31 4.36
CA VAL A 13 6.75 8.36 3.01
C VAL A 13 8.24 7.99 3.01
N PRO A 14 9.07 8.50 3.93
CA PRO A 14 10.47 8.06 4.01
C PRO A 14 10.62 6.55 4.21
N PHE A 15 9.79 5.94 5.04
CA PHE A 15 9.79 4.49 5.25
C PHE A 15 9.48 3.75 3.95
N ILE A 16 8.45 4.19 3.22
CA ILE A 16 8.05 3.59 1.95
C ILE A 16 9.17 3.69 0.93
N GLN A 17 9.74 4.88 0.77
CA GLN A 17 10.83 5.11 -0.18
C GLN A 17 12.06 4.27 0.18
N ASN A 18 12.39 4.20 1.47
CA ASN A 18 13.55 3.45 1.93
C ASN A 18 13.39 1.95 1.65
N PHE A 19 12.17 1.41 1.79
CA PHE A 19 11.92 0.02 1.45
C PHE A 19 12.01 -0.21 -0.06
N LEU A 20 11.34 0.64 -0.85
CA LEU A 20 11.23 0.46 -2.30
C LEU A 20 12.55 0.66 -3.03
N LYS A 21 13.46 1.47 -2.50
CA LYS A 21 14.74 1.76 -3.18
C LYS A 21 15.59 0.51 -3.41
N ASP A 22 15.42 -0.52 -2.58
CA ASP A 22 16.18 -1.76 -2.67
C ASP A 22 15.47 -2.85 -3.46
N ILE A 23 14.27 -2.55 -3.98
CA ILE A 23 13.50 -3.50 -4.78
C ILE A 23 13.82 -3.26 -6.25
N TYR A 24 14.13 -4.35 -6.98
CA TYR A 24 14.60 -4.30 -8.36
C TYR A 24 13.81 -3.36 -9.27
N TRP A 25 12.47 -3.51 -9.27
CA TRP A 25 11.64 -2.72 -10.19
C TRP A 25 11.34 -1.29 -9.70
N ALA A 26 11.70 -1.00 -8.46
CA ALA A 26 11.46 0.33 -7.87
C ALA A 26 12.77 1.04 -7.52
N ALA A 27 13.90 0.43 -7.84
CA ALA A 27 15.20 0.98 -7.51
C ALA A 27 15.38 2.36 -8.16
N GLY A 28 15.92 3.30 -7.38
CA GLY A 28 16.21 4.65 -7.87
C GLY A 28 15.06 5.64 -7.76
N ARG A 29 13.88 5.23 -7.26
CA ARG A 29 12.79 6.19 -7.04
C ARG A 29 13.18 7.20 -5.96
N THR A 30 13.03 8.49 -6.28
CA THR A 30 13.28 9.56 -5.31
C THR A 30 12.08 9.70 -4.37
N ILE A 31 12.28 10.44 -3.27
CA ILE A 31 11.19 10.77 -2.33
C ILE A 31 10.06 11.51 -3.06
N GLN A 32 10.40 12.44 -3.97
CA GLN A 32 9.39 13.18 -4.73
C GLN A 32 8.60 12.27 -5.67
N GLU A 33 9.28 11.32 -6.30
CA GLU A 33 8.60 10.35 -7.18
C GLU A 33 7.66 9.46 -6.38
N VAL A 34 8.09 8.97 -5.22
CA VAL A 34 7.24 8.17 -4.34
C VAL A 34 6.02 8.98 -3.90
N GLN A 35 6.22 10.24 -3.50
CA GLN A 35 5.11 11.11 -3.11
C GLN A 35 4.13 11.32 -4.26
N THR A 36 4.63 11.54 -5.47
CA THR A 36 3.79 11.71 -6.67
C THR A 36 2.94 10.46 -6.92
N THR A 37 3.52 9.26 -6.80
CA THR A 37 2.76 8.02 -6.99
C THR A 37 1.70 7.84 -5.92
N ILE A 38 1.99 8.21 -4.68
CA ILE A 38 1.02 8.15 -3.59
C ILE A 38 -0.16 9.09 -3.86
N ASP A 39 0.13 10.31 -4.28
CA ASP A 39 -0.91 11.31 -4.56
C ASP A 39 -1.83 10.88 -5.70
N ALA A 40 -1.32 10.14 -6.67
CA ALA A 40 -2.05 9.74 -7.87
C ALA A 40 -2.72 8.35 -7.75
N SER A 41 -2.59 7.68 -6.60
CA SER A 41 -3.06 6.30 -6.44
C SER A 41 -3.95 6.17 -5.22
N VAL A 42 -4.67 5.05 -5.13
CA VAL A 42 -5.33 4.65 -3.89
C VAL A 42 -4.29 3.87 -3.08
N CYS A 43 -4.03 4.30 -1.85
CA CYS A 43 -2.97 3.72 -1.03
C CYS A 43 -3.51 3.18 0.28
N PHE A 44 -2.87 2.11 0.77
CA PHE A 44 -3.21 1.52 2.05
C PHE A 44 -1.92 1.29 2.83
N GLY A 45 -1.93 1.70 4.09
CA GLY A 45 -0.87 1.35 5.02
C GLY A 45 -1.38 0.29 6.00
N ILE A 46 -0.49 -0.58 6.44
CA ILE A 46 -0.77 -1.51 7.53
C ILE A 46 0.17 -1.16 8.69
N TYR A 47 -0.39 -1.12 9.90
CA TYR A 47 0.28 -0.60 11.08
C TYR A 47 0.19 -1.59 12.23
N LEU A 48 1.28 -1.76 12.95
CA LEU A 48 1.32 -2.51 14.20
C LEU A 48 1.56 -1.52 15.33
N ASN A 49 0.57 -1.38 16.21
CA ASN A 49 0.63 -0.42 17.33
C ASN A 49 1.00 0.99 16.87
N GLY A 50 0.45 1.41 15.74
CA GLY A 50 0.66 2.75 15.19
C GLY A 50 1.87 2.91 14.30
N LYS A 51 2.76 1.91 14.23
CA LYS A 51 3.94 1.97 13.38
C LYS A 51 3.67 1.28 12.04
N GLN A 52 3.97 1.95 10.95
CA GLN A 52 3.77 1.36 9.62
C GLN A 52 4.74 0.19 9.39
N ILE A 53 4.18 -0.96 9.00
CA ILE A 53 4.95 -2.18 8.72
C ILE A 53 4.75 -2.70 7.31
N GLY A 54 3.89 -2.05 6.52
CA GLY A 54 3.66 -2.45 5.15
C GLY A 54 2.88 -1.42 4.38
N PHE A 55 2.66 -1.71 3.10
CA PHE A 55 2.07 -0.75 2.18
C PHE A 55 1.49 -1.48 0.98
N ALA A 56 0.49 -0.87 0.35
CA ALA A 56 -0.03 -1.32 -0.93
C ALA A 56 -0.54 -0.11 -1.70
N ARG A 57 -0.38 -0.15 -3.01
CA ARG A 57 -0.81 0.92 -3.89
C ARG A 57 -1.66 0.35 -5.02
N VAL A 58 -2.76 1.02 -5.33
CA VAL A 58 -3.67 0.60 -6.41
C VAL A 58 -3.79 1.73 -7.42
N ILE A 59 -3.49 1.43 -8.67
CA ILE A 59 -3.74 2.33 -9.79
C ILE A 59 -5.10 1.96 -10.36
N THR A 60 -6.02 2.91 -10.45
CA THR A 60 -7.38 2.62 -10.90
C THR A 60 -7.98 3.80 -11.67
N ASP A 61 -8.86 3.48 -12.62
CA ASP A 61 -9.66 4.48 -13.31
C ASP A 61 -10.98 4.78 -12.58
N TYR A 62 -11.19 4.15 -11.43
CA TYR A 62 -12.40 4.27 -10.60
C TYR A 62 -13.67 3.75 -11.27
N ALA A 63 -13.53 2.96 -12.34
CA ALA A 63 -14.67 2.44 -13.07
C ALA A 63 -14.59 0.94 -13.30
N VAL A 64 -13.59 0.47 -14.04
CA VAL A 64 -13.50 -0.93 -14.45
C VAL A 64 -12.13 -1.55 -14.25
N PHE A 65 -11.10 -0.75 -13.97
CA PHE A 65 -9.72 -1.21 -13.89
C PHE A 65 -9.08 -0.89 -12.54
N ALA A 66 -8.38 -1.87 -11.99
CA ALA A 66 -7.55 -1.67 -10.80
C ALA A 66 -6.29 -2.53 -10.92
N TYR A 67 -5.12 -1.94 -10.72
CA TYR A 67 -3.84 -2.64 -10.78
C TYR A 67 -3.09 -2.47 -9.46
N LEU A 68 -2.78 -3.59 -8.83
CA LEU A 68 -2.11 -3.62 -7.53
C LEU A 68 -0.60 -3.50 -7.73
N MET A 69 0.02 -2.54 -7.06
CA MET A 69 1.46 -2.29 -7.14
C MET A 69 2.07 -2.02 -5.77
N ASP A 70 3.38 -2.22 -5.69
CA ASP A 70 4.19 -1.84 -4.52
C ASP A 70 3.67 -2.43 -3.21
N VAL A 71 3.20 -3.68 -3.24
CA VAL A 71 2.73 -4.37 -2.05
C VAL A 71 3.90 -4.94 -1.29
N PHE A 72 4.02 -4.59 -0.01
CA PHE A 72 5.06 -5.19 0.83
C PHE A 72 4.67 -5.23 2.30
N ILE A 73 5.27 -6.18 3.00
CA ILE A 73 5.34 -6.23 4.47
C ILE A 73 6.83 -6.28 4.78
N THR A 74 7.28 -5.55 5.80
CA THR A 74 8.69 -5.57 6.20
C THR A 74 9.11 -6.98 6.60
N GLU A 75 10.37 -7.31 6.35
CA GLU A 75 10.90 -8.66 6.52
C GLU A 75 10.62 -9.23 7.93
N GLU A 76 10.84 -8.44 8.96
CA GLU A 76 10.66 -8.85 10.34
C GLU A 76 9.20 -9.16 10.71
N HIS A 77 8.25 -8.74 9.89
CA HIS A 77 6.82 -8.95 10.14
C HIS A 77 6.18 -9.95 9.17
N ARG A 78 6.97 -10.58 8.30
CA ARG A 78 6.48 -11.59 7.36
C ARG A 78 6.18 -12.90 8.07
N GLY A 79 5.34 -13.73 7.41
CA GLY A 79 4.99 -15.04 7.93
C GLY A 79 3.95 -15.01 9.03
N LYS A 80 3.27 -13.88 9.25
CA LYS A 80 2.27 -13.70 10.31
C LYS A 80 0.86 -13.43 9.75
N GLY A 81 0.68 -13.54 8.44
CA GLY A 81 -0.62 -13.32 7.81
C GLY A 81 -0.98 -11.86 7.57
N TYR A 82 -0.07 -10.94 7.78
CA TYR A 82 -0.36 -9.51 7.66
C TYR A 82 -0.65 -9.07 6.21
N SER A 83 -0.01 -9.71 5.23
CA SER A 83 -0.31 -9.40 3.82
C SER A 83 -1.74 -9.76 3.46
N SER A 84 -2.26 -10.87 3.99
CA SER A 84 -3.65 -11.27 3.78
C SER A 84 -4.61 -10.27 4.41
N ILE A 85 -4.29 -9.78 5.62
CA ILE A 85 -5.10 -8.76 6.29
C ILE A 85 -5.14 -7.49 5.45
N LEU A 86 -3.99 -7.06 4.93
CA LEU A 86 -3.88 -5.87 4.08
C LEU A 86 -4.74 -6.02 2.83
N ILE A 87 -4.59 -7.12 2.10
CA ILE A 87 -5.32 -7.38 0.86
C ILE A 87 -6.83 -7.48 1.12
N ASP A 88 -7.25 -8.17 2.17
CA ASP A 88 -8.66 -8.30 2.50
C ASP A 88 -9.30 -6.94 2.80
N ASN A 89 -8.60 -6.08 3.52
CA ASN A 89 -9.10 -4.73 3.80
C ASN A 89 -9.20 -3.90 2.51
N MET A 90 -8.24 -4.05 1.61
CA MET A 90 -8.29 -3.36 0.31
C MET A 90 -9.48 -3.80 -0.51
N MET A 91 -9.73 -5.11 -0.58
CA MET A 91 -10.84 -5.66 -1.36
C MET A 91 -12.20 -5.25 -0.82
N ASN A 92 -12.29 -4.92 0.47
CA ASN A 92 -13.52 -4.48 1.11
C ASN A 92 -13.68 -2.96 1.09
N GLU A 93 -12.71 -2.21 0.55
CA GLU A 93 -12.85 -0.77 0.38
C GLU A 93 -13.96 -0.51 -0.65
N PRO A 94 -15.00 0.30 -0.32
CA PRO A 94 -16.14 0.50 -1.23
C PRO A 94 -15.74 0.93 -2.63
N LEU A 95 -14.71 1.75 -2.77
CA LEU A 95 -14.22 2.22 -4.06
C LEU A 95 -13.70 1.09 -4.93
N LEU A 96 -13.01 0.12 -4.33
CA LEU A 96 -12.43 -1.01 -5.07
C LEU A 96 -13.39 -2.19 -5.16
N GLU A 97 -14.26 -2.37 -4.17
CA GLU A 97 -15.21 -3.48 -4.12
C GLU A 97 -16.10 -3.52 -5.37
N LYS A 98 -16.60 -2.37 -5.81
CA LYS A 98 -17.47 -2.31 -6.98
C LYS A 98 -16.75 -2.69 -8.27
N ILE A 99 -15.43 -2.51 -8.33
CA ILE A 99 -14.62 -2.91 -9.49
C ILE A 99 -14.39 -4.41 -9.47
N VAL A 100 -14.03 -4.94 -8.30
CA VAL A 100 -13.71 -6.36 -8.12
C VAL A 100 -14.93 -7.24 -8.34
N LYS A 101 -16.11 -6.78 -7.94
CA LYS A 101 -17.36 -7.57 -8.05
C LYS A 101 -18.05 -7.49 -9.41
N LYS A 102 -17.49 -6.76 -10.34
CA LYS A 102 -17.97 -6.77 -11.71
C LYS A 102 -17.55 -8.07 -12.46
#